data_d850358e4e406ea1c46af6787afcbba3
#
_entry.id   d850358e4e406ea1c46af6787afcbba3
#
_cell.length_a   1.000
_cell.length_b   1.000
_cell.length_c   1.000
_cell.angle_alpha   90.00
_cell.angle_beta   90.00
_cell.angle_gamma   90.00
#
_symmetry.space_group_name_H-M   'P 1'
#
loop_
_entity.id
_entity.type
_entity.pdbx_description
1 polymer ?
#
loop_
_entity_poly.entity_id
_entity_poly.type
_entity_poly.pdbx_seq_one_letter_code
_entity_poly.pdbx_strand_id
1 'polypeptide(L)'
;MHDKKNKNVLVIGLGSMGYGIAQSLIRSGYKVFGQDKNPIQQNRLIEEGGFDKNIPYEDLRAVIIVVLNEKQTRDIIFGQDGISEKLKKDTLVMVCTTVSPDFAKEIASSCYNKGLLYLDAPISGGAKKSAEGKLSYMVSGSKKAFEVAKPILDDTSETVFEFGEHVGSGSAMKAVNQMLAGVHIAAMAEAITFGITQGIDPKRFLEVISKCAGTSWMLENRAPHIVDNDYSPKSSINIWPKDLGIVLDIAKNSNFSAPLTAAALQQFISAAGSGLGQEDDAAVAKIYARNAGIKLPQN
;
A
#
# COMPACT_ATOMS: atom_id res chain seq x y z
N MET A 1 27.90 -12.61 8.68
CA MET A 1 28.04 -11.16 8.39
C MET A 1 27.46 -10.93 7.02
N HIS A 2 26.37 -10.15 6.90
CA HIS A 2 25.89 -9.68 5.59
C HIS A 2 26.97 -8.78 4.97
N ASP A 3 27.39 -9.12 3.76
CA ASP A 3 28.28 -8.24 3.00
C ASP A 3 27.54 -6.92 2.72
N LYS A 4 28.01 -5.81 3.33
CA LYS A 4 27.45 -4.48 3.12
C LYS A 4 27.50 -4.07 1.63
N LYS A 5 28.27 -4.76 0.81
CA LYS A 5 28.40 -4.53 -0.64
C LYS A 5 27.35 -5.26 -1.47
N ASN A 6 26.64 -6.28 -0.91
CA ASN A 6 25.61 -6.98 -1.65
C ASN A 6 24.39 -6.07 -1.86
N LYS A 7 24.14 -5.71 -3.11
CA LYS A 7 23.03 -4.85 -3.55
C LYS A 7 22.00 -5.60 -4.42
N ASN A 8 22.01 -6.94 -4.41
CA ASN A 8 21.01 -7.74 -5.13
C ASN A 8 19.68 -7.75 -4.35
N VAL A 9 18.63 -7.27 -4.94
CA VAL A 9 17.28 -7.27 -4.34
C VAL A 9 16.25 -7.75 -5.35
N LEU A 10 15.23 -8.44 -4.87
CA LEU A 10 14.07 -8.88 -5.65
C LEU A 10 12.85 -8.10 -5.18
N VAL A 11 12.15 -7.43 -6.09
CA VAL A 11 10.86 -6.78 -5.83
C VAL A 11 9.76 -7.61 -6.49
N ILE A 12 8.81 -8.10 -5.70
CA ILE A 12 7.66 -8.87 -6.19
C ILE A 12 6.39 -8.05 -6.03
N GLY A 13 5.69 -7.83 -7.14
CA GLY A 13 4.59 -6.90 -7.26
C GLY A 13 5.08 -5.54 -7.73
N LEU A 14 4.98 -5.29 -9.04
CA LEU A 14 5.40 -4.05 -9.71
C LEU A 14 4.19 -3.16 -10.03
N GLY A 15 3.18 -3.19 -9.16
CA GLY A 15 2.07 -2.24 -9.20
C GLY A 15 2.53 -0.82 -8.83
N SER A 16 1.57 0.10 -8.63
CA SER A 16 1.85 1.53 -8.41
C SER A 16 2.89 1.84 -7.33
N MET A 17 2.93 1.04 -6.25
CA MET A 17 3.88 1.25 -5.15
C MET A 17 5.18 0.46 -5.35
N GLY A 18 5.10 -0.83 -5.68
CA GLY A 18 6.27 -1.68 -5.82
C GLY A 18 7.16 -1.28 -6.99
N TYR A 19 6.56 -0.80 -8.09
CA TYR A 19 7.32 -0.27 -9.20
C TYR A 19 8.16 0.94 -8.78
N GLY A 20 7.58 1.87 -8.02
CA GLY A 20 8.29 3.04 -7.51
C GLY A 20 9.44 2.68 -6.55
N ILE A 21 9.25 1.67 -5.70
CA ILE A 21 10.33 1.13 -4.85
C ILE A 21 11.47 0.58 -5.72
N ALA A 22 11.14 -0.21 -6.75
CA ALA A 22 12.14 -0.76 -7.66
C ALA A 22 12.93 0.35 -8.38
N GLN A 23 12.25 1.38 -8.89
CA GLN A 23 12.89 2.56 -9.51
C GLN A 23 13.84 3.28 -8.54
N SER A 24 13.40 3.49 -7.31
CA SER A 24 14.22 4.16 -6.29
C SER A 24 15.51 3.38 -6.01
N LEU A 25 15.40 2.06 -5.87
CA LEU A 25 16.54 1.18 -5.64
C LEU A 25 17.49 1.13 -6.85
N ILE A 26 16.98 1.11 -8.09
CA ILE A 26 17.81 1.19 -9.29
C ILE A 26 18.64 2.50 -9.27
N ARG A 27 17.99 3.63 -8.98
CA ARG A 27 18.70 4.94 -8.88
C ARG A 27 19.76 4.95 -7.79
N SER A 28 19.56 4.21 -6.70
CA SER A 28 20.53 4.05 -5.60
C SER A 28 21.62 3.00 -5.89
N GLY A 29 21.64 2.46 -7.11
CA GLY A 29 22.68 1.55 -7.58
C GLY A 29 22.51 0.11 -7.08
N TYR A 30 21.28 -0.32 -6.77
CA TYR A 30 20.96 -1.73 -6.54
C TYR A 30 20.81 -2.48 -7.86
N LYS A 31 21.17 -3.75 -7.83
CA LYS A 31 20.79 -4.70 -8.88
C LYS A 31 19.40 -5.24 -8.54
N VAL A 32 18.39 -4.65 -9.17
CA VAL A 32 16.98 -4.92 -8.88
C VAL A 32 16.44 -5.96 -9.85
N PHE A 33 15.99 -7.09 -9.31
CA PHE A 33 15.20 -8.08 -10.01
C PHE A 33 13.72 -7.79 -9.73
N GLY A 34 12.87 -7.90 -10.75
CA GLY A 34 11.45 -7.63 -10.61
C GLY A 34 10.58 -8.79 -11.10
N GLN A 35 9.53 -9.09 -10.33
CA GLN A 35 8.50 -10.05 -10.73
C GLN A 35 7.11 -9.46 -10.57
N ASP A 36 6.28 -9.62 -11.60
CA ASP A 36 4.86 -9.27 -11.58
C ASP A 36 4.07 -10.24 -12.46
N LYS A 37 2.78 -10.40 -12.20
CA LYS A 37 1.88 -11.16 -13.06
C LYS A 37 1.61 -10.46 -14.39
N ASN A 38 1.75 -9.13 -14.42
CA ASN A 38 1.61 -8.32 -15.62
C ASN A 38 2.98 -8.16 -16.30
N PRO A 39 3.22 -8.80 -17.47
CA PRO A 39 4.49 -8.73 -18.17
C PRO A 39 4.86 -7.31 -18.63
N ILE A 40 3.88 -6.42 -18.81
CA ILE A 40 4.12 -5.02 -19.17
C ILE A 40 4.96 -4.33 -18.09
N GLN A 41 4.68 -4.58 -16.81
CA GLN A 41 5.42 -3.98 -15.70
C GLN A 41 6.86 -4.53 -15.62
N GLN A 42 7.06 -5.81 -15.91
CA GLN A 42 8.41 -6.40 -15.97
C GLN A 42 9.23 -5.81 -17.11
N ASN A 43 8.66 -5.71 -18.33
CA ASN A 43 9.34 -5.11 -19.48
C ASN A 43 9.73 -3.66 -19.20
N ARG A 44 8.83 -2.88 -18.62
CA ARG A 44 9.10 -1.50 -18.21
C ARG A 44 10.25 -1.41 -17.21
N LEU A 45 10.33 -2.34 -16.25
CA LEU A 45 11.44 -2.37 -15.28
C LEU A 45 12.78 -2.65 -15.97
N ILE A 46 12.81 -3.55 -16.97
CA ILE A 46 14.01 -3.87 -17.75
C ILE A 46 14.51 -2.64 -18.52
N GLU A 47 13.60 -1.90 -19.16
CA GLU A 47 13.92 -0.66 -19.88
C GLU A 47 14.58 0.39 -18.96
N GLU A 48 14.25 0.37 -17.66
CA GLU A 48 14.82 1.27 -16.66
C GLU A 48 16.08 0.70 -15.94
N GLY A 49 16.61 -0.42 -16.43
CA GLY A 49 17.85 -1.01 -15.90
C GLY A 49 17.67 -2.09 -14.84
N GLY A 50 16.45 -2.57 -14.64
CA GLY A 50 16.18 -3.75 -13.82
C GLY A 50 16.34 -5.07 -14.58
N PHE A 51 16.04 -6.18 -13.91
CA PHE A 51 16.19 -7.54 -14.44
C PHE A 51 14.94 -8.36 -14.13
N ASP A 52 14.57 -9.31 -15.00
CA ASP A 52 13.45 -10.24 -14.79
C ASP A 52 13.86 -11.72 -14.79
N LYS A 53 15.09 -12.02 -15.26
CA LYS A 53 15.61 -13.37 -15.46
C LYS A 53 16.87 -13.61 -14.65
N ASN A 54 17.21 -14.89 -14.51
CA ASN A 54 18.45 -15.33 -13.82
C ASN A 54 18.57 -14.75 -12.40
N ILE A 55 17.46 -14.77 -11.65
CA ILE A 55 17.42 -14.26 -10.28
C ILE A 55 18.36 -15.08 -9.42
N PRO A 56 19.38 -14.47 -8.79
CA PRO A 56 20.34 -15.16 -7.95
C PRO A 56 19.76 -15.35 -6.53
N TYR A 57 18.78 -16.24 -6.37
CA TYR A 57 18.05 -16.42 -5.12
C TYR A 57 18.96 -16.64 -3.91
N GLU A 58 20.06 -17.36 -4.08
CA GLU A 58 21.04 -17.63 -3.01
C GLU A 58 21.93 -16.42 -2.67
N ASP A 59 21.93 -15.38 -3.51
CA ASP A 59 22.73 -14.17 -3.34
C ASP A 59 21.88 -12.91 -3.20
N LEU A 60 20.60 -13.06 -2.92
CA LEU A 60 19.74 -11.92 -2.62
C LEU A 60 20.01 -11.40 -1.20
N ARG A 61 20.15 -10.08 -1.08
CA ARG A 61 20.12 -9.38 0.20
C ARG A 61 18.71 -9.38 0.79
N ALA A 62 17.73 -9.08 -0.05
CA ALA A 62 16.35 -8.99 0.37
C ALA A 62 15.37 -9.33 -0.76
N VAL A 63 14.20 -9.81 -0.36
CA VAL A 63 12.99 -9.87 -1.19
C VAL A 63 11.98 -8.89 -0.61
N ILE A 64 11.50 -7.97 -1.44
CA ILE A 64 10.53 -6.94 -1.08
C ILE A 64 9.20 -7.31 -1.73
N ILE A 65 8.16 -7.55 -0.92
CA ILE A 65 6.86 -8.05 -1.39
C ILE A 65 5.83 -6.92 -1.28
N VAL A 66 5.29 -6.50 -2.42
CA VAL A 66 4.35 -5.39 -2.55
C VAL A 66 3.14 -5.84 -3.38
N VAL A 67 2.36 -6.74 -2.82
CA VAL A 67 1.20 -7.34 -3.50
C VAL A 67 -0.11 -6.94 -2.83
N LEU A 68 -1.23 -7.43 -3.37
CA LEU A 68 -2.54 -6.91 -2.99
C LEU A 68 -3.02 -7.42 -1.63
N ASN A 69 -2.73 -8.69 -1.26
CA ASN A 69 -3.35 -9.33 -0.10
C ASN A 69 -2.51 -10.43 0.53
N GLU A 70 -3.00 -10.94 1.67
CA GLU A 70 -2.39 -12.00 2.46
C GLU A 70 -2.19 -13.30 1.67
N LYS A 71 -3.21 -13.71 0.89
CA LYS A 71 -3.12 -14.93 0.08
C LYS A 71 -1.96 -14.85 -0.91
N GLN A 72 -1.85 -13.76 -1.67
CA GLN A 72 -0.76 -13.56 -2.61
C GLN A 72 0.60 -13.54 -1.90
N THR A 73 0.70 -12.89 -0.74
CA THR A 73 1.92 -12.85 0.07
C THR A 73 2.34 -14.26 0.49
N ARG A 74 1.41 -15.06 0.99
CA ARG A 74 1.63 -16.46 1.39
C ARG A 74 2.07 -17.32 0.22
N ASP A 75 1.34 -17.24 -0.90
CA ASP A 75 1.59 -18.04 -2.10
C ASP A 75 3.01 -17.74 -2.67
N ILE A 76 3.44 -16.47 -2.66
CA ILE A 76 4.77 -16.05 -3.10
C ILE A 76 5.86 -16.65 -2.21
N ILE A 77 5.69 -16.62 -0.91
CA ILE A 77 6.74 -17.06 0.03
C ILE A 77 6.73 -18.58 0.16
N PHE A 78 5.56 -19.19 0.36
CA PHE A 78 5.41 -20.58 0.78
C PHE A 78 4.51 -21.43 -0.13
N GLY A 79 3.99 -20.89 -1.25
CA GLY A 79 3.20 -21.64 -2.22
C GLY A 79 4.00 -22.75 -2.90
N GLN A 80 3.37 -23.49 -3.81
CA GLN A 80 4.00 -24.59 -4.54
C GLN A 80 5.31 -24.18 -5.25
N ASP A 81 5.33 -22.96 -5.85
CA ASP A 81 6.51 -22.37 -6.48
C ASP A 81 7.15 -21.29 -5.59
N GLY A 82 6.88 -21.35 -4.28
CA GLY A 82 7.31 -20.34 -3.32
C GLY A 82 8.82 -20.15 -3.29
N ILE A 83 9.22 -18.95 -2.88
CA ILE A 83 10.63 -18.55 -2.91
C ILE A 83 11.41 -19.01 -1.68
N SER A 84 10.75 -19.38 -0.58
CA SER A 84 11.41 -19.64 0.71
C SER A 84 12.47 -20.71 0.65
N GLU A 85 12.28 -21.76 -0.18
CA GLU A 85 13.24 -22.85 -0.34
C GLU A 85 14.46 -22.47 -1.21
N LYS A 86 14.34 -21.39 -1.98
CA LYS A 86 15.40 -20.91 -2.89
C LYS A 86 16.31 -19.89 -2.21
N LEU A 87 15.86 -19.31 -1.08
CA LEU A 87 16.56 -18.25 -0.39
C LEU A 87 17.61 -18.81 0.58
N LYS A 88 18.75 -18.14 0.64
CA LYS A 88 19.80 -18.44 1.63
C LYS A 88 19.34 -18.00 3.03
N LYS A 89 19.86 -18.70 4.04
CA LYS A 89 19.69 -18.25 5.44
C LYS A 89 20.09 -16.78 5.61
N ASP A 90 19.36 -16.09 6.47
CA ASP A 90 19.52 -14.67 6.75
C ASP A 90 19.10 -13.73 5.60
N THR A 91 18.61 -14.23 4.46
CA THR A 91 17.97 -13.36 3.46
C THR A 91 16.75 -12.67 4.08
N LEU A 92 16.62 -11.37 3.87
CA LEU A 92 15.51 -10.59 4.39
C LEU A 92 14.26 -10.76 3.50
N VAL A 93 13.15 -11.12 4.11
CA VAL A 93 11.81 -11.04 3.51
C VAL A 93 11.11 -9.79 4.10
N MET A 94 10.99 -8.74 3.30
CA MET A 94 10.38 -7.47 3.67
C MET A 94 8.97 -7.41 3.07
N VAL A 95 7.94 -7.48 3.90
CA VAL A 95 6.54 -7.48 3.46
C VAL A 95 5.96 -6.08 3.61
N CYS A 96 5.67 -5.43 2.47
CA CYS A 96 5.08 -4.10 2.39
C CYS A 96 3.56 -4.15 2.12
N THR A 97 3.02 -5.34 1.91
CA THR A 97 1.58 -5.57 1.72
C THR A 97 0.79 -5.19 2.98
N THR A 98 -0.35 -4.53 2.80
CA THR A 98 -1.28 -4.31 3.92
C THR A 98 -1.95 -5.64 4.29
N VAL A 99 -1.65 -6.12 5.48
CA VAL A 99 -2.09 -7.40 6.04
C VAL A 99 -2.53 -7.22 7.50
N SER A 100 -3.20 -8.24 8.07
CA SER A 100 -3.51 -8.24 9.49
C SER A 100 -2.24 -8.46 10.34
N PRO A 101 -2.19 -7.92 11.58
CA PRO A 101 -1.08 -8.17 12.49
C PRO A 101 -0.84 -9.66 12.77
N ASP A 102 -1.91 -10.46 12.84
CA ASP A 102 -1.81 -11.88 13.13
C ASP A 102 -1.25 -12.66 11.93
N PHE A 103 -1.63 -12.28 10.71
CA PHE A 103 -0.99 -12.81 9.51
C PHE A 103 0.50 -12.48 9.45
N ALA A 104 0.88 -11.24 9.78
CA ALA A 104 2.29 -10.84 9.81
C ALA A 104 3.10 -11.70 10.78
N LYS A 105 2.58 -11.97 11.99
CA LYS A 105 3.20 -12.85 13.00
C LYS A 105 3.34 -14.29 12.50
N GLU A 106 2.28 -14.83 11.87
CA GLU A 106 2.28 -16.17 11.31
C GLU A 106 3.35 -16.34 10.22
N ILE A 107 3.40 -15.41 9.26
CA ILE A 107 4.39 -15.43 8.18
C ILE A 107 5.81 -15.26 8.72
N ALA A 108 6.01 -14.38 9.71
CA ALA A 108 7.30 -14.21 10.36
C ALA A 108 7.79 -15.52 11.00
N SER A 109 6.93 -16.19 11.75
CA SER A 109 7.25 -17.49 12.37
C SER A 109 7.67 -18.52 11.32
N SER A 110 6.94 -18.58 10.21
CA SER A 110 7.25 -19.47 9.09
C SER A 110 8.59 -19.12 8.41
N CYS A 111 8.91 -17.84 8.25
CA CYS A 111 10.21 -17.37 7.76
C CYS A 111 11.34 -17.75 8.70
N TYR A 112 11.18 -17.56 10.01
CA TYR A 112 12.18 -17.91 11.02
C TYR A 112 12.47 -19.41 11.04
N ASN A 113 11.44 -20.26 10.88
CA ASN A 113 11.61 -21.73 10.77
C ASN A 113 12.45 -22.15 9.55
N LYS A 114 12.51 -21.30 8.52
CA LYS A 114 13.39 -21.48 7.34
C LYS A 114 14.76 -20.79 7.49
N GLY A 115 15.01 -20.13 8.62
CA GLY A 115 16.23 -19.37 8.86
C GLY A 115 16.29 -18.04 8.10
N LEU A 116 15.15 -17.55 7.62
CA LEU A 116 15.03 -16.25 6.95
C LEU A 116 14.79 -15.14 7.97
N LEU A 117 15.19 -13.91 7.62
CA LEU A 117 14.80 -12.73 8.37
C LEU A 117 13.46 -12.22 7.84
N TYR A 118 12.65 -11.65 8.72
CA TYR A 118 11.36 -11.06 8.34
C TYR A 118 11.25 -9.64 8.86
N LEU A 119 10.74 -8.73 8.01
CA LEU A 119 10.37 -7.38 8.39
C LEU A 119 8.93 -7.11 7.96
N ASP A 120 8.07 -6.82 8.92
CA ASP A 120 6.74 -6.27 8.73
C ASP A 120 6.91 -4.78 8.41
N ALA A 121 6.66 -4.39 7.16
CA ALA A 121 7.05 -3.08 6.65
C ALA A 121 5.99 -2.43 5.75
N PRO A 122 4.73 -2.34 6.18
CA PRO A 122 3.72 -1.65 5.41
C PRO A 122 4.06 -0.18 5.16
N ILE A 123 3.54 0.34 4.04
CA ILE A 123 3.93 1.63 3.46
C ILE A 123 2.76 2.59 3.34
N SER A 124 3.10 3.88 3.31
CA SER A 124 2.18 4.99 3.00
C SER A 124 2.89 6.03 2.14
N GLY A 125 2.12 6.78 1.30
CA GLY A 125 2.65 7.88 0.48
C GLY A 125 2.17 7.89 -0.97
N GLY A 126 1.64 6.78 -1.48
CA GLY A 126 1.15 6.66 -2.85
C GLY A 126 2.26 6.51 -3.90
N ALA A 127 1.87 6.32 -5.16
CA ALA A 127 2.77 6.00 -6.27
C ALA A 127 3.86 7.06 -6.47
N LYS A 128 3.51 8.35 -6.36
CA LYS A 128 4.46 9.46 -6.55
C LYS A 128 5.58 9.43 -5.52
N LYS A 129 5.25 9.37 -4.22
CA LYS A 129 6.26 9.29 -3.17
C LYS A 129 7.08 7.99 -3.26
N SER A 130 6.48 6.89 -3.70
CA SER A 130 7.20 5.64 -3.95
C SER A 130 8.27 5.81 -5.02
N ALA A 131 7.91 6.39 -6.16
CA ALA A 131 8.85 6.66 -7.25
C ALA A 131 9.95 7.67 -6.86
N GLU A 132 9.66 8.60 -5.96
CA GLU A 132 10.62 9.59 -5.47
C GLU A 132 11.55 9.07 -4.36
N GLY A 133 11.31 7.85 -3.84
CA GLY A 133 12.04 7.32 -2.67
C GLY A 133 11.66 8.02 -1.36
N LYS A 134 10.43 8.48 -1.24
CA LYS A 134 9.92 9.29 -0.11
C LYS A 134 8.74 8.65 0.61
N LEU A 135 8.72 7.32 0.66
CA LEU A 135 7.67 6.61 1.39
C LEU A 135 7.78 6.86 2.90
N SER A 136 6.66 6.66 3.59
CA SER A 136 6.64 6.45 5.02
C SER A 136 6.48 4.95 5.28
N TYR A 137 7.40 4.36 6.02
CA TYR A 137 7.33 2.97 6.45
C TYR A 137 6.91 2.87 7.92
N MET A 138 6.11 1.87 8.23
CA MET A 138 5.73 1.49 9.60
C MET A 138 6.30 0.10 9.85
N VAL A 139 7.47 0.01 10.50
CA VAL A 139 8.24 -1.22 10.51
C VAL A 139 8.30 -1.89 11.87
N SER A 140 8.21 -3.21 11.89
CA SER A 140 8.48 -4.03 13.07
C SER A 140 9.19 -5.33 12.70
N GLY A 141 10.13 -5.78 13.56
CA GLY A 141 10.92 -6.98 13.33
C GLY A 141 12.17 -7.03 14.19
N SER A 142 12.96 -8.09 14.07
CA SER A 142 14.18 -8.24 14.86
C SER A 142 15.25 -7.19 14.51
N LYS A 143 16.13 -6.86 15.45
CA LYS A 143 17.27 -5.96 15.23
C LYS A 143 18.08 -6.33 13.99
N LYS A 144 18.31 -7.64 13.79
CA LYS A 144 19.04 -8.15 12.63
C LYS A 144 18.29 -7.86 11.31
N ALA A 145 16.96 -7.99 11.31
CA ALA A 145 16.13 -7.65 10.14
C ALA A 145 16.22 -6.14 9.82
N PHE A 146 16.16 -5.28 10.84
CA PHE A 146 16.35 -3.84 10.69
C PHE A 146 17.73 -3.48 10.13
N GLU A 147 18.81 -4.09 10.65
CA GLU A 147 20.18 -3.84 10.16
C GLU A 147 20.34 -4.19 8.68
N VAL A 148 19.75 -5.30 8.23
CA VAL A 148 19.76 -5.70 6.83
C VAL A 148 18.90 -4.80 5.97
N ALA A 149 17.72 -4.38 6.47
CA ALA A 149 16.77 -3.53 5.78
C ALA A 149 17.23 -2.07 5.68
N LYS A 150 18.01 -1.58 6.65
CA LYS A 150 18.32 -0.15 6.80
C LYS A 150 18.77 0.53 5.50
N PRO A 151 19.71 0.02 4.71
CA PRO A 151 20.09 0.68 3.46
C PRO A 151 18.95 0.75 2.44
N ILE A 152 18.06 -0.26 2.41
CA ILE A 152 16.88 -0.28 1.54
C ILE A 152 15.88 0.77 1.98
N LEU A 153 15.62 0.84 3.29
CA LEU A 153 14.73 1.83 3.88
C LEU A 153 15.25 3.26 3.65
N ASP A 154 16.54 3.50 3.89
CA ASP A 154 17.17 4.82 3.67
C ASP A 154 17.02 5.30 2.21
N ASP A 155 17.09 4.38 1.23
CA ASP A 155 17.02 4.71 -0.20
C ASP A 155 15.57 4.77 -0.76
N THR A 156 14.57 4.32 0.00
CA THR A 156 13.17 4.24 -0.48
C THR A 156 12.19 5.04 0.36
N SER A 157 12.65 5.70 1.42
CA SER A 157 11.77 6.44 2.34
C SER A 157 12.23 7.85 2.66
N GLU A 158 11.27 8.68 3.00
CA GLU A 158 11.46 9.97 3.69
C GLU A 158 11.43 9.77 5.21
N THR A 159 10.64 8.80 5.67
CA THR A 159 10.45 8.54 7.11
C THR A 159 10.27 7.06 7.39
N VAL A 160 10.96 6.56 8.39
CA VAL A 160 10.79 5.19 8.93
C VAL A 160 10.33 5.30 10.38
N PHE A 161 9.15 4.76 10.66
CA PHE A 161 8.61 4.63 11.99
C PHE A 161 8.85 3.21 12.50
N GLU A 162 9.73 3.05 13.48
CA GLU A 162 10.07 1.76 14.06
C GLU A 162 9.13 1.44 15.22
N PHE A 163 8.41 0.32 15.15
CA PHE A 163 7.48 -0.16 16.17
C PHE A 163 8.06 -1.31 17.00
N GLY A 164 9.39 -1.45 17.00
CA GLY A 164 10.12 -2.41 17.82
C GLY A 164 10.15 -3.82 17.24
N GLU A 165 10.55 -4.78 18.10
CA GLU A 165 10.86 -6.14 17.67
C GLU A 165 9.62 -7.06 17.53
N HIS A 166 8.47 -6.63 18.05
CA HIS A 166 7.23 -7.40 17.96
C HIS A 166 6.60 -7.28 16.58
N VAL A 167 6.82 -8.29 15.74
CA VAL A 167 6.20 -8.36 14.41
C VAL A 167 4.68 -8.21 14.50
N GLY A 168 4.11 -7.50 13.53
CA GLY A 168 2.68 -7.15 13.48
C GLY A 168 2.37 -5.76 14.05
N SER A 169 3.30 -5.12 14.78
CA SER A 169 3.10 -3.76 15.28
C SER A 169 3.05 -2.73 14.14
N GLY A 170 3.87 -2.92 13.09
CA GLY A 170 3.81 -2.12 11.87
C GLY A 170 2.47 -2.27 11.15
N SER A 171 2.03 -3.51 10.94
CA SER A 171 0.71 -3.82 10.35
C SER A 171 -0.44 -3.28 11.20
N ALA A 172 -0.35 -3.31 12.54
CA ALA A 172 -1.36 -2.71 13.42
C ALA A 172 -1.45 -1.20 13.21
N MET A 173 -0.31 -0.50 13.15
CA MET A 173 -0.31 0.94 12.86
C MET A 173 -0.80 1.23 11.44
N LYS A 174 -0.50 0.38 10.47
CA LYS A 174 -1.05 0.50 9.12
C LYS A 174 -2.56 0.35 9.13
N ALA A 175 -3.14 -0.57 9.90
CA ALA A 175 -4.58 -0.70 10.04
C ALA A 175 -5.23 0.58 10.59
N VAL A 176 -4.61 1.21 11.61
CA VAL A 176 -5.06 2.52 12.12
C VAL A 176 -5.00 3.60 11.03
N ASN A 177 -3.92 3.63 10.25
CA ASN A 177 -3.82 4.55 9.12
C ASN A 177 -4.92 4.31 8.07
N GLN A 178 -5.21 3.05 7.72
CA GLN A 178 -6.24 2.73 6.72
C GLN A 178 -7.65 3.04 7.24
N MET A 179 -7.92 2.83 8.53
CA MET A 179 -9.15 3.28 9.18
C MET A 179 -9.41 4.77 8.91
N LEU A 180 -8.43 5.62 9.22
CA LEU A 180 -8.56 7.07 9.00
C LEU A 180 -8.66 7.41 7.51
N ALA A 181 -7.78 6.86 6.69
CA ALA A 181 -7.72 7.20 5.27
C ALA A 181 -9.02 6.84 4.53
N GLY A 182 -9.60 5.66 4.77
CA GLY A 182 -10.86 5.24 4.16
C GLY A 182 -12.03 6.10 4.61
N VAL A 183 -12.12 6.40 5.91
CA VAL A 183 -13.16 7.30 6.45
C VAL A 183 -13.01 8.70 5.87
N HIS A 184 -11.79 9.23 5.77
CA HIS A 184 -11.57 10.57 5.22
C HIS A 184 -11.93 10.66 3.73
N ILE A 185 -11.68 9.63 2.91
CA ILE A 185 -12.12 9.62 1.51
C ILE A 185 -13.64 9.59 1.41
N ALA A 186 -14.30 8.72 2.18
CA ALA A 186 -15.75 8.65 2.19
C ALA A 186 -16.38 9.97 2.67
N ALA A 187 -15.86 10.56 3.75
CA ALA A 187 -16.31 11.84 4.28
C ALA A 187 -16.08 13.00 3.29
N MET A 188 -14.94 13.02 2.59
CA MET A 188 -14.66 13.99 1.53
C MET A 188 -15.68 13.87 0.38
N ALA A 189 -15.94 12.64 -0.08
CA ALA A 189 -16.89 12.38 -1.16
C ALA A 189 -18.31 12.78 -0.77
N GLU A 190 -18.72 12.51 0.47
CA GLU A 190 -20.00 12.95 1.03
C GLU A 190 -20.08 14.48 1.11
N ALA A 191 -19.05 15.13 1.64
CA ALA A 191 -19.02 16.58 1.83
C ALA A 191 -19.05 17.35 0.50
N ILE A 192 -18.26 16.94 -0.51
CA ILE A 192 -18.26 17.64 -1.81
C ILE A 192 -19.59 17.46 -2.54
N THR A 193 -20.19 16.27 -2.49
CA THR A 193 -21.51 16.01 -3.09
C THR A 193 -22.63 16.75 -2.34
N PHE A 194 -22.58 16.81 -1.01
CA PHE A 194 -23.48 17.68 -0.22
C PHE A 194 -23.32 19.15 -0.61
N GLY A 195 -22.08 19.64 -0.77
CA GLY A 195 -21.81 21.00 -1.22
C GLY A 195 -22.48 21.34 -2.56
N ILE A 196 -22.46 20.41 -3.52
CA ILE A 196 -23.14 20.57 -4.82
C ILE A 196 -24.65 20.74 -4.62
N THR A 197 -25.31 20.02 -3.70
CA THR A 197 -26.73 20.20 -3.40
C THR A 197 -27.03 21.57 -2.82
N GLN A 198 -26.06 22.25 -2.23
CA GLN A 198 -26.17 23.60 -1.70
C GLN A 198 -25.74 24.68 -2.72
N GLY A 199 -25.51 24.30 -3.98
CA GLY A 199 -25.06 25.21 -5.03
C GLY A 199 -23.59 25.62 -4.95
N ILE A 200 -22.78 24.90 -4.18
CA ILE A 200 -21.35 25.18 -4.06
C ILE A 200 -20.61 24.50 -5.22
N ASP A 201 -19.85 25.29 -5.96
CA ASP A 201 -18.97 24.78 -7.02
C ASP A 201 -17.85 23.91 -6.43
N PRO A 202 -17.56 22.72 -6.99
CA PRO A 202 -16.52 21.81 -6.48
C PRO A 202 -15.10 22.40 -6.41
N LYS A 203 -14.71 23.28 -7.33
CA LYS A 203 -13.42 23.99 -7.25
C LYS A 203 -13.40 24.92 -6.05
N ARG A 204 -14.49 25.66 -5.86
CA ARG A 204 -14.63 26.55 -4.71
C ARG A 204 -14.66 25.78 -3.39
N PHE A 205 -15.34 24.63 -3.35
CA PHE A 205 -15.30 23.74 -2.19
C PHE A 205 -13.85 23.39 -1.83
N LEU A 206 -13.06 22.92 -2.79
CA LEU A 206 -11.66 22.52 -2.57
C LEU A 206 -10.81 23.69 -2.07
N GLU A 207 -10.91 24.87 -2.71
CA GLU A 207 -10.18 26.09 -2.29
C GLU A 207 -10.45 26.50 -0.85
N VAL A 208 -11.69 26.39 -0.41
CA VAL A 208 -12.11 26.80 0.95
C VAL A 208 -11.75 25.73 1.97
N ILE A 209 -12.16 24.47 1.73
CA ILE A 209 -12.01 23.41 2.75
C ILE A 209 -10.56 23.09 3.01
N SER A 210 -9.67 23.16 2.00
CA SER A 210 -8.22 22.98 2.21
C SER A 210 -7.59 23.99 3.18
N LYS A 211 -8.27 25.08 3.50
CA LYS A 211 -7.83 26.11 4.45
C LYS A 211 -8.65 26.13 5.75
N CYS A 212 -9.58 25.21 5.89
CA CYS A 212 -10.48 25.13 7.03
C CYS A 212 -10.22 23.85 7.86
N ALA A 213 -10.73 23.82 9.08
CA ALA A 213 -10.57 22.69 9.99
C ALA A 213 -11.19 21.37 9.50
N GLY A 214 -12.07 21.43 8.50
CA GLY A 214 -12.69 20.25 7.89
C GLY A 214 -11.80 19.51 6.89
N THR A 215 -10.56 19.98 6.62
CA THR A 215 -9.65 19.33 5.68
C THR A 215 -9.04 18.04 6.25
N SER A 216 -8.48 17.25 5.35
CA SER A 216 -7.59 16.14 5.64
C SER A 216 -6.62 15.94 4.48
N TRP A 217 -5.48 15.25 4.72
CA TRP A 217 -4.55 14.93 3.64
C TRP A 217 -5.25 14.15 2.50
N MET A 218 -6.17 13.24 2.86
CA MET A 218 -6.93 12.48 1.85
C MET A 218 -7.88 13.36 1.06
N LEU A 219 -8.54 14.35 1.68
CA LEU A 219 -9.36 15.33 0.99
C LEU A 219 -8.52 16.11 -0.03
N GLU A 220 -7.43 16.70 0.40
CA GLU A 220 -6.57 17.53 -0.46
C GLU A 220 -5.98 16.74 -1.63
N ASN A 221 -5.74 15.44 -1.43
CA ASN A 221 -5.17 14.56 -2.45
C ASN A 221 -6.21 13.96 -3.41
N ARG A 222 -7.47 13.78 -2.97
CA ARG A 222 -8.52 13.09 -3.75
C ARG A 222 -9.60 14.01 -4.32
N ALA A 223 -9.95 15.12 -3.65
CA ALA A 223 -10.94 16.05 -4.18
C ALA A 223 -10.58 16.63 -5.56
N PRO A 224 -9.29 16.90 -5.89
CA PRO A 224 -8.92 17.30 -7.25
C PRO A 224 -9.38 16.32 -8.33
N HIS A 225 -9.36 15.01 -8.08
CA HIS A 225 -9.79 14.00 -9.07
C HIS A 225 -11.28 14.14 -9.39
N ILE A 226 -12.12 14.53 -8.40
CA ILE A 226 -13.54 14.79 -8.60
C ILE A 226 -13.73 16.10 -9.38
N VAL A 227 -12.97 17.15 -9.00
CA VAL A 227 -13.03 18.47 -9.63
C VAL A 227 -12.63 18.40 -11.10
N ASP A 228 -11.58 17.64 -11.40
CA ASP A 228 -11.01 17.50 -12.76
C ASP A 228 -11.65 16.36 -13.56
N ASN A 229 -12.66 15.66 -12.98
CA ASN A 229 -13.27 14.47 -13.57
C ASN A 229 -12.23 13.41 -14.04
N ASP A 230 -11.09 13.30 -13.33
CA ASP A 230 -10.04 12.33 -13.60
C ASP A 230 -10.09 11.18 -12.59
N TYR A 231 -10.74 10.10 -12.96
CA TYR A 231 -10.82 8.88 -12.16
C TYR A 231 -9.84 7.79 -12.62
N SER A 232 -8.78 8.17 -13.33
CA SER A 232 -7.66 7.26 -13.62
C SER A 232 -7.02 6.78 -12.31
N PRO A 233 -6.85 5.45 -12.12
CA PRO A 233 -6.58 4.91 -10.79
C PRO A 233 -5.14 5.22 -10.33
N LYS A 234 -5.01 6.05 -9.31
CA LYS A 234 -3.79 6.18 -8.48
C LYS A 234 -3.86 5.26 -7.27
N SER A 235 -5.09 5.02 -6.78
CA SER A 235 -5.47 4.00 -5.83
C SER A 235 -6.88 3.55 -6.18
N SER A 236 -7.10 2.25 -6.45
CA SER A 236 -8.42 1.79 -6.91
C SER A 236 -9.41 1.61 -5.76
N ILE A 237 -10.71 1.76 -6.06
CA ILE A 237 -11.80 1.46 -5.13
C ILE A 237 -11.67 0.07 -4.51
N ASN A 238 -11.26 -0.95 -5.29
CA ASN A 238 -11.15 -2.33 -4.84
C ASN A 238 -10.15 -2.55 -3.68
N ILE A 239 -9.28 -1.60 -3.40
CA ILE A 239 -8.36 -1.65 -2.25
C ILE A 239 -9.13 -1.52 -0.93
N TRP A 240 -10.16 -0.68 -0.89
CA TRP A 240 -10.85 -0.28 0.34
C TRP A 240 -11.72 -1.39 0.95
N PRO A 241 -12.51 -2.18 0.18
CA PRO A 241 -13.20 -3.34 0.75
C PRO A 241 -12.25 -4.31 1.47
N LYS A 242 -11.04 -4.50 0.95
CA LYS A 242 -10.01 -5.33 1.60
C LYS A 242 -9.42 -4.64 2.83
N ASP A 243 -8.94 -3.39 2.71
CA ASP A 243 -8.22 -2.71 3.78
C ASP A 243 -9.13 -2.40 4.97
N LEU A 244 -10.34 -1.88 4.73
CA LEU A 244 -11.31 -1.64 5.78
C LEU A 244 -11.89 -2.94 6.33
N GLY A 245 -11.95 -4.01 5.53
CA GLY A 245 -12.27 -5.35 5.99
C GLY A 245 -11.27 -5.84 7.05
N ILE A 246 -9.97 -5.73 6.78
CA ILE A 246 -8.91 -6.04 7.76
C ILE A 246 -9.10 -5.23 9.05
N VAL A 247 -9.37 -3.93 8.92
CA VAL A 247 -9.61 -3.05 10.08
C VAL A 247 -10.80 -3.52 10.92
N LEU A 248 -11.92 -3.87 10.27
CA LEU A 248 -13.12 -4.34 10.98
C LEU A 248 -12.94 -5.71 11.60
N ASP A 249 -12.17 -6.60 10.97
CA ASP A 249 -11.83 -7.89 11.56
C ASP A 249 -10.96 -7.72 12.82
N ILE A 250 -9.97 -6.84 12.80
CA ILE A 250 -9.17 -6.47 13.97
C ILE A 250 -10.07 -5.87 15.06
N ALA A 251 -10.95 -4.94 14.69
CA ALA A 251 -11.87 -4.30 15.63
C ALA A 251 -12.80 -5.31 16.29
N LYS A 252 -13.39 -6.23 15.51
CA LYS A 252 -14.24 -7.32 15.98
C LYS A 252 -13.49 -8.22 16.98
N ASN A 253 -12.29 -8.65 16.63
CA ASN A 253 -11.47 -9.52 17.47
C ASN A 253 -11.06 -8.86 18.80
N SER A 254 -10.97 -7.51 18.79
CA SER A 254 -10.65 -6.70 19.97
C SER A 254 -11.89 -6.20 20.72
N ASN A 255 -13.11 -6.59 20.33
CA ASN A 255 -14.37 -6.04 20.84
C ASN A 255 -14.45 -4.51 20.76
N PHE A 256 -13.84 -3.92 19.73
CA PHE A 256 -13.83 -2.48 19.49
C PHE A 256 -14.91 -2.08 18.49
N SER A 257 -15.76 -1.11 18.86
CA SER A 257 -16.78 -0.58 17.95
C SER A 257 -16.20 0.44 16.98
N ALA A 258 -16.34 0.19 15.66
CA ALA A 258 -15.83 1.05 14.59
C ALA A 258 -16.95 1.48 13.60
N PRO A 259 -17.98 2.21 14.05
CA PRO A 259 -19.16 2.51 13.24
C PRO A 259 -18.85 3.37 12.01
N LEU A 260 -17.95 4.36 12.12
CA LEU A 260 -17.57 5.21 10.98
C LEU A 260 -16.87 4.41 9.89
N THR A 261 -15.96 3.50 10.28
CA THR A 261 -15.27 2.60 9.36
C THR A 261 -16.25 1.66 8.66
N ALA A 262 -17.23 1.13 9.39
CA ALA A 262 -18.25 0.25 8.83
C ALA A 262 -19.11 1.00 7.79
N ALA A 263 -19.52 2.24 8.09
CA ALA A 263 -20.26 3.08 7.15
C ALA A 263 -19.44 3.39 5.89
N ALA A 264 -18.18 3.79 6.04
CA ALA A 264 -17.28 4.05 4.92
C ALA A 264 -17.08 2.80 4.05
N LEU A 265 -16.87 1.62 4.66
CA LEU A 265 -16.74 0.36 3.93
C LEU A 265 -17.95 0.09 3.04
N GLN A 266 -19.18 0.33 3.51
CA GLN A 266 -20.39 0.12 2.72
C GLN A 266 -20.42 0.99 1.46
N GLN A 267 -19.90 2.23 1.50
CA GLN A 267 -19.81 3.09 0.32
C GLN A 267 -18.84 2.52 -0.71
N PHE A 268 -17.68 2.03 -0.29
CA PHE A 268 -16.71 1.39 -1.20
C PHE A 268 -17.25 0.07 -1.77
N ILE A 269 -17.95 -0.74 -0.97
CA ILE A 269 -18.62 -1.96 -1.47
C ILE A 269 -19.67 -1.59 -2.52
N SER A 270 -20.48 -0.57 -2.26
CA SER A 270 -21.48 -0.07 -3.22
C SER A 270 -20.83 0.42 -4.51
N ALA A 271 -19.71 1.12 -4.42
CA ALA A 271 -18.96 1.58 -5.58
C ALA A 271 -18.39 0.40 -6.39
N ALA A 272 -17.74 -0.55 -5.74
CA ALA A 272 -17.22 -1.75 -6.40
C ALA A 272 -18.34 -2.57 -7.06
N GLY A 273 -19.46 -2.80 -6.36
CA GLY A 273 -20.64 -3.49 -6.89
C GLY A 273 -21.33 -2.76 -8.05
N SER A 274 -21.12 -1.46 -8.18
CA SER A 274 -21.61 -0.63 -9.30
C SER A 274 -20.66 -0.60 -10.50
N GLY A 275 -19.61 -1.44 -10.53
CA GLY A 275 -18.65 -1.52 -11.63
C GLY A 275 -17.50 -0.51 -11.56
N LEU A 276 -17.39 0.30 -10.48
CA LEU A 276 -16.36 1.32 -10.33
C LEU A 276 -15.06 0.80 -9.70
N GLY A 277 -14.96 -0.51 -9.44
CA GLY A 277 -13.88 -1.12 -8.67
C GLY A 277 -12.46 -0.82 -9.15
N GLN A 278 -12.28 -0.60 -10.46
CA GLN A 278 -11.00 -0.29 -11.07
C GLN A 278 -10.72 1.21 -11.23
N GLU A 279 -11.71 2.07 -10.94
CA GLU A 279 -11.52 3.50 -10.93
C GLU A 279 -10.77 3.97 -9.67
N ASP A 280 -10.27 5.20 -9.71
CA ASP A 280 -9.68 5.86 -8.54
C ASP A 280 -10.65 5.88 -7.36
N ASP A 281 -10.13 5.80 -6.17
CA ASP A 281 -10.95 5.72 -4.94
C ASP A 281 -11.81 6.98 -4.70
N ALA A 282 -11.46 8.13 -5.30
CA ALA A 282 -12.31 9.33 -5.33
C ALA A 282 -13.65 9.08 -6.05
N ALA A 283 -13.73 8.07 -6.94
CA ALA A 283 -14.97 7.72 -7.63
C ALA A 283 -16.09 7.22 -6.70
N VAL A 284 -15.80 6.96 -5.41
CA VAL A 284 -16.86 6.73 -4.40
C VAL A 284 -17.84 7.89 -4.35
N ALA A 285 -17.45 9.12 -4.73
CA ALA A 285 -18.33 10.27 -4.87
C ALA A 285 -19.48 10.04 -5.88
N LYS A 286 -19.27 9.19 -6.90
CA LYS A 286 -20.33 8.84 -7.87
C LYS A 286 -21.52 8.12 -7.21
N ILE A 287 -21.28 7.41 -6.11
CA ILE A 287 -22.34 6.75 -5.33
C ILE A 287 -23.20 7.78 -4.60
N TYR A 288 -22.56 8.73 -3.91
CA TYR A 288 -23.26 9.82 -3.24
C TYR A 288 -24.05 10.67 -4.24
N ALA A 289 -23.42 11.04 -5.37
CA ALA A 289 -24.05 11.83 -6.41
C ALA A 289 -25.28 11.12 -7.01
N ARG A 290 -25.17 9.83 -7.35
CA ARG A 290 -26.29 9.01 -7.83
C ARG A 290 -27.44 8.98 -6.83
N ASN A 291 -27.15 8.75 -5.56
CA ASN A 291 -28.17 8.63 -4.52
C ASN A 291 -28.86 9.97 -4.23
N ALA A 292 -28.18 11.09 -4.45
CA ALA A 292 -28.73 12.44 -4.29
C ALA A 292 -29.36 13.00 -5.58
N GLY A 293 -29.29 12.27 -6.71
CA GLY A 293 -29.80 12.73 -8.00
C GLY A 293 -29.08 13.98 -8.56
N ILE A 294 -27.80 14.14 -8.21
CA ILE A 294 -26.95 15.26 -8.67
C ILE A 294 -25.92 14.79 -9.69
N LYS A 295 -25.38 15.74 -10.45
CA LYS A 295 -24.27 15.49 -11.39
C LYS A 295 -22.96 15.97 -10.79
N LEU A 296 -21.91 15.16 -10.92
CA LEU A 296 -20.54 15.57 -10.68
C LEU A 296 -20.01 16.39 -11.87
N PRO A 297 -18.89 17.13 -11.73
CA PRO A 297 -18.24 17.80 -12.84
C PRO A 297 -18.04 16.85 -14.03
N GLN A 298 -18.24 17.38 -15.24
CA GLN A 298 -17.97 16.70 -16.50
C GLN A 298 -17.03 17.60 -17.30
N ASN A 299 -16.04 16.99 -17.98
CA ASN A 299 -15.14 17.69 -18.91
C ASN A 299 -15.90 18.14 -20.16
#